data_9b1d93b320ec5131605c0f52c00ba800
#
_entry.id   9b1d93b320ec5131605c0f52c00ba800
#
_cell.length_a   1.000
_cell.length_b   1.000
_cell.length_c   1.000
_cell.angle_alpha   90.00
_cell.angle_beta   90.00
_cell.angle_gamma   90.00
#
_symmetry.space_group_name_H-M   'P 1'
#
loop_
_entity.id
_entity.type
_entity.pdbx_description
1 polymer ?
#
loop_
_entity_poly.entity_id
_entity_poly.type
_entity_poly.pdbx_seq_one_letter_code
_entity_poly.pdbx_strand_id
1 'polypeptide(L)'
;VLLAVIANGWMGNLLWLGYSLVGLAGLALLMALDRAYRWHLPDRLLWWTLLPLAMHYLGGSLSGLHRWGTNGLYYALPWWDNLVHFLGAGAAGVAAAYLLGPRLRAGRGATVFLATCVASTLGLAVEVYEFVGFLWFGTIDQGYYTNTVLDLYYNALGGFAGAWLWTRPRT
;
A
#
# COMPACT_ATOMS: atom_id res chain seq x y z
N VAL A 1 1.75 7.11 10.67
CA VAL A 1 0.30 7.26 10.46
C VAL A 1 -0.30 8.28 11.43
N LEU A 2 -0.14 8.13 12.76
CA LEU A 2 -0.71 9.07 13.74
C LEU A 2 -0.28 10.52 13.49
N LEU A 3 0.99 10.75 13.19
CA LEU A 3 1.48 12.10 12.82
C LEU A 3 0.80 12.63 11.55
N ALA A 4 0.50 11.77 10.58
CA ALA A 4 -0.23 12.16 9.37
C ALA A 4 -1.69 12.55 9.70
N VAL A 5 -2.37 11.82 10.59
CA VAL A 5 -3.72 12.18 11.06
C VAL A 5 -3.70 13.58 11.71
N ILE A 6 -2.77 13.80 12.62
CA ILE A 6 -2.64 15.10 13.32
C ILE A 6 -2.34 16.22 12.33
N ALA A 7 -1.35 16.03 11.45
CA ALA A 7 -0.94 17.02 10.47
C ALA A 7 -2.07 17.38 9.49
N ASN A 8 -2.73 16.38 8.91
CA ASN A 8 -3.82 16.61 7.97
C ASN A 8 -5.05 17.22 8.63
N GLY A 9 -5.36 16.84 9.88
CA GLY A 9 -6.40 17.47 10.68
C GLY A 9 -6.10 18.93 10.96
N TRP A 10 -4.87 19.25 11.35
CA TRP A 10 -4.43 20.63 11.59
C TRP A 10 -4.48 21.50 10.32
N MET A 11 -4.08 20.95 9.19
CA MET A 11 -4.08 21.64 7.89
C MET A 11 -5.47 21.71 7.24
N GLY A 12 -6.49 21.08 7.80
CA GLY A 12 -7.83 21.02 7.21
C GLY A 12 -7.88 20.20 5.91
N ASN A 13 -6.89 19.33 5.68
CA ASN A 13 -6.83 18.47 4.50
C ASN A 13 -7.68 17.22 4.72
N LEU A 14 -9.00 17.34 4.48
CA LEU A 14 -9.98 16.31 4.80
C LEU A 14 -9.76 15.02 4.01
N LEU A 15 -9.32 15.11 2.76
CA LEU A 15 -9.04 13.93 1.92
C LEU A 15 -7.92 13.09 2.55
N TRP A 16 -6.76 13.70 2.79
CA TRP A 16 -5.61 13.00 3.37
C TRP A 16 -5.81 12.65 4.84
N LEU A 17 -6.66 13.38 5.55
CA LEU A 17 -7.11 12.96 6.88
C LEU A 17 -7.90 11.65 6.79
N GLY A 18 -8.82 11.53 5.82
CA GLY A 18 -9.57 10.29 5.56
C GLY A 18 -8.65 9.10 5.27
N TYR A 19 -7.70 9.25 4.33
CA TYR A 19 -6.70 8.21 4.04
C TYR A 19 -5.88 7.84 5.27
N SER A 20 -5.45 8.82 6.06
CA SER A 20 -4.68 8.58 7.29
C SER A 20 -5.47 7.81 8.34
N LEU A 21 -6.77 8.10 8.49
CA LEU A 21 -7.65 7.36 9.40
C LEU A 21 -7.88 5.92 8.93
N VAL A 22 -8.10 5.71 7.63
CA VAL A 22 -8.22 4.36 7.04
C VAL A 22 -6.94 3.55 7.27
N GLY A 23 -5.77 4.14 7.03
CA GLY A 23 -4.49 3.48 7.28
C GLY A 23 -4.25 3.17 8.77
N LEU A 24 -4.66 4.06 9.67
CA LEU A 24 -4.57 3.81 11.12
C LEU A 24 -5.49 2.66 11.53
N ALA A 25 -6.72 2.63 11.02
CA ALA A 25 -7.66 1.54 11.24
C ALA A 25 -7.14 0.21 10.69
N GLY A 26 -6.55 0.21 9.50
CA GLY A 26 -5.91 -0.97 8.90
C GLY A 26 -4.76 -1.53 9.74
N LEU A 27 -3.88 -0.66 10.24
CA LEU A 27 -2.81 -1.07 11.16
C LEU A 27 -3.36 -1.63 12.48
N ALA A 28 -4.37 -0.97 13.07
CA ALA A 28 -5.01 -1.44 14.29
C ALA A 28 -5.67 -2.82 14.07
N LEU A 29 -6.34 -3.01 12.94
CA LEU A 29 -6.93 -4.30 12.56
C LEU A 29 -5.84 -5.36 12.38
N LEU A 30 -4.75 -5.07 11.68
CA LEU A 30 -3.63 -6.00 11.51
C LEU A 30 -3.07 -6.44 12.87
N MET A 31 -2.85 -5.51 13.79
CA MET A 31 -2.38 -5.81 15.15
C MET A 31 -3.38 -6.64 15.95
N ALA A 32 -4.68 -6.36 15.80
CA ALA A 32 -5.74 -7.14 16.45
C ALA A 32 -5.80 -8.58 15.92
N LEU A 33 -5.70 -8.75 14.60
CA LEU A 33 -5.65 -10.05 13.95
C LEU A 33 -4.39 -10.84 14.33
N ASP A 34 -3.23 -10.19 14.38
CA ASP A 34 -1.98 -10.82 14.83
C ASP A 34 -2.13 -11.39 16.24
N ARG A 35 -2.71 -10.61 17.16
CA ARG A 35 -2.98 -11.04 18.53
C ARG A 35 -4.01 -12.17 18.59
N ALA A 36 -5.14 -12.02 17.88
CA ALA A 36 -6.24 -12.99 17.92
C ALA A 36 -5.84 -14.35 17.33
N TYR A 37 -5.12 -14.34 16.23
CA TYR A 37 -4.72 -15.56 15.49
C TYR A 37 -3.29 -16.01 15.79
N ARG A 38 -2.56 -15.29 16.66
CA ARG A 38 -1.17 -15.58 17.05
C ARG A 38 -0.28 -15.79 15.84
N TRP A 39 -0.38 -14.90 14.84
CA TRP A 39 0.41 -15.00 13.61
C TRP A 39 1.90 -14.78 13.84
N HIS A 40 2.27 -14.10 14.95
CA HIS A 40 3.66 -13.77 15.29
C HIS A 40 4.38 -13.08 14.15
N LEU A 41 3.76 -12.00 13.66
CA LEU A 41 4.32 -11.22 12.53
C LEU A 41 5.73 -10.74 12.88
N PRO A 42 6.73 -11.08 12.07
CA PRO A 42 8.11 -10.67 12.36
C PRO A 42 8.29 -9.17 12.11
N ASP A 43 9.15 -8.52 12.91
CA ASP A 43 9.41 -7.07 12.83
C ASP A 43 9.75 -6.60 11.41
N ARG A 44 10.52 -7.40 10.66
CA ARG A 44 10.84 -7.10 9.27
C ARG A 44 9.61 -6.96 8.36
N LEU A 45 8.52 -7.70 8.64
CA LEU A 45 7.27 -7.58 7.90
C LEU A 45 6.59 -6.25 8.22
N LEU A 46 6.66 -5.80 9.48
CA LEU A 46 6.16 -4.49 9.89
C LEU A 46 6.92 -3.37 9.15
N TRP A 47 8.23 -3.46 9.02
CA TRP A 47 9.01 -2.48 8.25
C TRP A 47 8.65 -2.46 6.77
N TRP A 48 8.42 -3.63 6.16
CA TRP A 48 7.93 -3.71 4.78
C TRP A 48 6.59 -3.02 4.59
N THR A 49 5.71 -3.06 5.59
CA THR A 49 4.39 -2.42 5.55
C THR A 49 4.47 -0.93 5.86
N LEU A 50 5.31 -0.53 6.83
CA LEU A 50 5.41 0.86 7.27
C LEU A 50 6.07 1.76 6.24
N LEU A 51 7.04 1.26 5.45
CA LEU A 51 7.75 2.06 4.46
C LEU A 51 6.82 2.62 3.37
N PRO A 52 6.07 1.79 2.60
CA PRO A 52 5.17 2.32 1.58
C PRO A 52 4.06 3.19 2.17
N LEU A 53 3.58 2.86 3.36
CA LEU A 53 2.58 3.66 4.06
C LEU A 53 3.13 5.05 4.44
N ALA A 54 4.37 5.11 4.93
CA ALA A 54 5.04 6.38 5.23
C ALA A 54 5.25 7.21 3.96
N MET A 55 5.64 6.57 2.85
CA MET A 55 5.81 7.23 1.56
C MET A 55 4.49 7.78 1.02
N HIS A 56 3.42 6.99 1.11
CA HIS A 56 2.08 7.43 0.71
C HIS A 56 1.67 8.70 1.46
N TYR A 57 1.77 8.71 2.80
CA TYR A 57 1.42 9.89 3.58
C TYR A 57 2.37 11.07 3.37
N LEU A 58 3.67 10.81 3.21
CA LEU A 58 4.62 11.86 2.87
C LEU A 58 4.26 12.51 1.53
N GLY A 59 3.90 11.69 0.55
CA GLY A 59 3.48 12.13 -0.79
C GLY A 59 2.29 13.08 -0.73
N GLY A 60 1.25 12.70 0.00
CA GLY A 60 0.01 13.47 0.04
C GLY A 60 -0.03 14.56 1.09
N SER A 61 0.48 14.31 2.30
CA SER A 61 0.42 15.30 3.38
C SER A 61 1.23 16.58 3.10
N LEU A 62 2.24 16.51 2.24
CA LEU A 62 2.98 17.68 1.80
C LEU A 62 2.17 18.62 0.90
N SER A 63 0.99 18.20 0.43
CA SER A 63 0.06 19.04 -0.34
C SER A 63 -0.40 20.26 0.46
N GLY A 64 -0.55 20.15 1.78
CA GLY A 64 -0.92 21.24 2.67
C GLY A 64 0.13 22.37 2.79
N LEU A 65 1.35 22.13 2.32
CA LEU A 65 2.41 23.16 2.31
C LEU A 65 2.30 24.12 1.12
N HIS A 66 1.22 24.12 0.36
CA HIS A 66 0.89 25.00 -0.78
C HIS A 66 1.94 25.08 -1.91
N ARG A 67 3.07 24.43 -1.74
CA ARG A 67 4.21 24.55 -2.66
C ARG A 67 4.11 23.62 -3.88
N TRP A 68 3.37 22.51 -3.74
CA TRP A 68 3.26 21.45 -4.76
C TRP A 68 1.81 21.13 -5.15
N GLY A 69 0.87 22.01 -4.89
CA GLY A 69 -0.54 21.81 -5.24
C GLY A 69 -1.26 20.87 -4.27
N THR A 70 -2.38 20.33 -4.71
CA THR A 70 -3.27 19.51 -3.89
C THR A 70 -2.74 18.10 -3.59
N ASN A 71 -1.88 17.55 -4.44
CA ASN A 71 -1.39 16.17 -4.35
C ASN A 71 0.10 16.03 -3.99
N GLY A 72 0.75 17.09 -3.52
CA GLY A 72 2.12 17.04 -3.00
C GLY A 72 3.13 16.39 -3.96
N LEU A 73 3.82 15.33 -3.50
CA LEU A 73 4.83 14.63 -4.29
C LEU A 73 4.22 13.83 -5.46
N TYR A 74 2.97 13.39 -5.35
CA TYR A 74 2.26 12.73 -6.45
C TYR A 74 2.12 13.63 -7.68
N TYR A 75 1.99 14.93 -7.47
CA TYR A 75 1.96 15.91 -8.56
C TYR A 75 3.37 16.30 -9.01
N ALA A 76 4.28 16.49 -8.06
CA ALA A 76 5.62 17.02 -8.34
C ALA A 76 6.56 16.00 -8.99
N LEU A 77 6.34 14.71 -8.73
CA LEU A 77 7.20 13.61 -9.19
C LEU A 77 6.35 12.54 -9.89
N PRO A 78 6.27 12.53 -11.24
CA PRO A 78 5.39 11.62 -11.99
C PRO A 78 5.59 10.12 -11.68
N TRP A 79 6.76 9.73 -11.18
CA TRP A 79 7.09 8.34 -10.83
C TRP A 79 6.75 7.99 -9.37
N TRP A 80 6.34 8.98 -8.55
CA TRP A 80 6.11 8.76 -7.12
C TRP A 80 4.99 7.76 -6.86
N ASP A 81 3.89 7.91 -7.57
CA ASP A 81 2.74 7.04 -7.51
C ASP A 81 3.11 5.58 -7.84
N ASN A 82 3.73 5.38 -8.98
CA ASN A 82 4.23 4.07 -9.40
C ASN A 82 5.14 3.40 -8.35
N LEU A 83 6.00 4.19 -7.69
CA LEU A 83 6.88 3.70 -6.64
C LEU A 83 6.09 3.29 -5.39
N VAL A 84 5.08 4.07 -5.00
CA VAL A 84 4.21 3.75 -3.86
C VAL A 84 3.42 2.49 -4.14
N HIS A 85 2.84 2.33 -5.34
CA HIS A 85 2.15 1.10 -5.78
C HIS A 85 3.10 -0.11 -5.77
N PHE A 86 4.30 0.02 -6.32
CA PHE A 86 5.31 -1.04 -6.33
C PHE A 86 5.68 -1.49 -4.90
N LEU A 87 5.98 -0.56 -4.01
CA LEU A 87 6.37 -0.86 -2.64
C LEU A 87 5.19 -1.37 -1.79
N GLY A 88 4.01 -0.81 -1.98
CA GLY A 88 2.78 -1.23 -1.30
C GLY A 88 2.40 -2.67 -1.66
N ALA A 89 2.36 -2.97 -2.96
CA ALA A 89 2.12 -4.33 -3.42
C ALA A 89 3.28 -5.27 -3.05
N GLY A 90 4.52 -4.79 -3.02
CA GLY A 90 5.67 -5.53 -2.51
C GLY A 90 5.48 -5.97 -1.06
N ALA A 91 5.04 -5.07 -0.20
CA ALA A 91 4.70 -5.37 1.19
C ALA A 91 3.56 -6.40 1.30
N ALA A 92 2.51 -6.24 0.50
CA ALA A 92 1.40 -7.20 0.42
C ALA A 92 1.88 -8.59 -0.04
N GLY A 93 2.76 -8.65 -1.05
CA GLY A 93 3.39 -9.89 -1.54
C GLY A 93 4.22 -10.59 -0.47
N VAL A 94 5.03 -9.83 0.30
CA VAL A 94 5.77 -10.36 1.46
C VAL A 94 4.81 -10.94 2.50
N ALA A 95 3.76 -10.19 2.88
CA ALA A 95 2.79 -10.62 3.88
C ALA A 95 2.03 -11.88 3.42
N ALA A 96 1.57 -11.90 2.17
CA ALA A 96 0.89 -13.05 1.59
C ALA A 96 1.80 -14.29 1.54
N ALA A 97 3.05 -14.14 1.12
CA ALA A 97 4.01 -15.24 1.08
C ALA A 97 4.30 -15.79 2.49
N TYR A 98 4.42 -14.92 3.49
CA TYR A 98 4.58 -15.30 4.89
C TYR A 98 3.40 -16.09 5.42
N LEU A 99 2.18 -15.61 5.15
CA LEU A 99 0.95 -16.20 5.70
C LEU A 99 0.54 -17.48 4.96
N LEU A 100 0.64 -17.48 3.62
CA LEU A 100 0.14 -18.57 2.79
C LEU A 100 1.12 -19.72 2.65
N GLY A 101 2.42 -19.43 2.50
CA GLY A 101 3.43 -20.45 2.22
C GLY A 101 3.39 -21.63 3.19
N PRO A 102 3.49 -21.43 4.51
CA PRO A 102 3.43 -22.51 5.49
C PRO A 102 2.06 -23.21 5.55
N ARG A 103 0.96 -22.47 5.36
CA ARG A 103 -0.41 -23.01 5.48
C ARG A 103 -0.78 -23.89 4.31
N LEU A 104 -0.40 -23.52 3.11
CA LEU A 104 -0.73 -24.25 1.89
C LEU A 104 0.26 -25.38 1.61
N ARG A 105 1.38 -25.47 2.32
CA ARG A 105 2.48 -26.41 2.06
C ARG A 105 2.90 -26.40 0.59
N ALA A 106 2.73 -25.24 -0.06
CA ALA A 106 3.02 -25.07 -1.46
C ALA A 106 4.53 -24.92 -1.70
N GLY A 107 5.00 -25.40 -2.82
CA GLY A 107 6.36 -25.14 -3.26
C GLY A 107 6.59 -23.63 -3.50
N ARG A 108 7.87 -23.20 -3.51
CA ARG A 108 8.26 -21.81 -3.63
C ARG A 108 7.57 -21.10 -4.80
N GLY A 109 7.56 -21.69 -5.99
CA GLY A 109 6.96 -21.10 -7.19
C GLY A 109 5.46 -20.82 -7.01
N ALA A 110 4.72 -21.79 -6.47
CA ALA A 110 3.29 -21.64 -6.20
C ALA A 110 3.03 -20.58 -5.11
N THR A 111 3.87 -20.53 -4.07
CA THR A 111 3.77 -19.49 -3.02
C THR A 111 3.99 -18.09 -3.61
N VAL A 112 5.02 -17.92 -4.46
CA VAL A 112 5.28 -16.64 -5.13
C VAL A 112 4.11 -16.24 -6.02
N PHE A 113 3.60 -17.17 -6.83
CA PHE A 113 2.46 -16.92 -7.72
C PHE A 113 1.22 -16.49 -6.94
N LEU A 114 0.81 -17.26 -5.93
CA LEU A 114 -0.38 -16.95 -5.12
C LEU A 114 -0.22 -15.64 -4.36
N ALA A 115 0.96 -15.37 -3.79
CA ALA A 115 1.22 -14.12 -3.09
C ALA A 115 1.18 -12.92 -4.04
N THR A 116 1.68 -13.07 -5.29
CA THR A 116 1.56 -12.05 -6.33
C THR A 116 0.09 -11.80 -6.69
N CYS A 117 -0.71 -12.87 -6.85
CA CYS A 117 -2.15 -12.71 -7.11
C CYS A 117 -2.86 -11.94 -5.99
N VAL A 118 -2.58 -12.27 -4.73
CA VAL A 118 -3.15 -11.55 -3.58
C VAL A 118 -2.73 -10.07 -3.60
N ALA A 119 -1.45 -9.78 -3.80
CA ALA A 119 -0.94 -8.42 -3.84
C ALA A 119 -1.57 -7.60 -5.00
N SER A 120 -1.68 -8.20 -6.20
CA SER A 120 -2.32 -7.56 -7.34
C SER A 120 -3.81 -7.31 -7.12
N THR A 121 -4.52 -8.23 -6.44
CA THR A 121 -5.93 -8.05 -6.09
C THR A 121 -6.12 -6.92 -5.08
N LEU A 122 -5.22 -6.79 -4.10
CA LEU A 122 -5.26 -5.66 -3.17
C LEU A 122 -4.95 -4.34 -3.87
N GLY A 123 -3.98 -4.33 -4.80
CA GLY A 123 -3.70 -3.16 -5.64
C GLY A 123 -4.92 -2.77 -6.51
N LEU A 124 -5.57 -3.74 -7.15
CA LEU A 124 -6.82 -3.50 -7.88
C LEU A 124 -7.91 -2.91 -6.98
N ALA A 125 -8.02 -3.37 -5.73
CA ALA A 125 -8.99 -2.81 -4.79
C ALA A 125 -8.72 -1.34 -4.47
N VAL A 126 -7.44 -0.91 -4.44
CA VAL A 126 -7.07 0.51 -4.30
C VAL A 126 -7.56 1.31 -5.52
N GLU A 127 -7.31 0.85 -6.75
CA GLU A 127 -7.77 1.50 -7.97
C GLU A 127 -9.31 1.65 -8.01
N VAL A 128 -10.02 0.59 -7.61
CA VAL A 128 -11.50 0.63 -7.50
C VAL A 128 -11.94 1.64 -6.44
N TYR A 129 -11.24 1.72 -5.32
CA TYR A 129 -11.52 2.69 -4.27
C TYR A 129 -11.33 4.13 -4.76
N GLU A 130 -10.25 4.42 -5.48
CA GLU A 130 -9.98 5.73 -6.07
C GLU A 130 -11.03 6.11 -7.12
N PHE A 131 -11.42 5.14 -7.97
CA PHE A 131 -12.47 5.33 -8.95
C PHE A 131 -13.83 5.65 -8.30
N VAL A 132 -14.19 4.97 -7.21
CA VAL A 132 -15.39 5.28 -6.43
C VAL A 132 -15.30 6.67 -5.81
N GLY A 133 -14.12 7.05 -5.31
CA GLY A 133 -13.85 8.40 -4.83
C GLY A 133 -14.07 9.46 -5.90
N PHE A 134 -13.56 9.22 -7.11
CA PHE A 134 -13.79 10.08 -8.26
C PHE A 134 -15.28 10.22 -8.60
N LEU A 135 -16.02 9.11 -8.67
CA LEU A 135 -17.44 9.13 -9.05
C LEU A 135 -18.34 9.82 -8.01
N TRP A 136 -18.08 9.61 -6.73
CA TRP A 136 -19.00 10.06 -5.68
C TRP A 136 -18.58 11.38 -5.04
N PHE A 137 -17.29 11.66 -4.98
CA PHE A 137 -16.76 12.83 -4.28
C PHE A 137 -15.97 13.77 -5.18
N GLY A 138 -15.79 13.43 -6.46
CA GLY A 138 -15.02 14.23 -7.41
C GLY A 138 -13.55 14.34 -7.06
N THR A 139 -12.98 13.33 -6.41
CA THR A 139 -11.54 13.30 -6.14
C THR A 139 -10.75 13.18 -7.44
N ILE A 140 -9.50 13.62 -7.44
CA ILE A 140 -8.62 13.58 -8.62
C ILE A 140 -7.55 12.49 -8.54
N ASP A 141 -7.65 11.61 -7.54
CA ASP A 141 -6.60 10.63 -7.24
C ASP A 141 -6.52 9.52 -8.30
N GLN A 142 -7.66 9.18 -8.92
CA GLN A 142 -7.73 8.16 -9.99
C GLN A 142 -6.82 8.43 -11.18
N GLY A 143 -6.51 9.70 -11.47
CA GLY A 143 -5.73 10.05 -12.66
C GLY A 143 -6.43 9.69 -13.98
N TYR A 144 -5.63 9.45 -15.02
CA TYR A 144 -6.11 9.01 -16.33
C TYR A 144 -5.97 7.49 -16.47
N TYR A 145 -6.62 6.92 -17.49
CA TYR A 145 -6.52 5.49 -17.83
C TYR A 145 -5.07 4.96 -17.83
N THR A 146 -4.12 5.74 -18.36
CA THR A 146 -2.69 5.36 -18.38
C THR A 146 -2.12 5.24 -16.97
N ASN A 147 -2.55 6.09 -16.03
CA ASN A 147 -2.16 6.00 -14.62
C ASN A 147 -2.60 4.66 -14.03
N THR A 148 -3.90 4.38 -14.07
CA THR A 148 -4.46 3.13 -13.56
C THR A 148 -3.76 1.89 -14.15
N VAL A 149 -3.46 1.88 -15.46
CA VAL A 149 -2.76 0.75 -16.09
C VAL A 149 -1.33 0.60 -15.56
N LEU A 150 -0.61 1.71 -15.38
CA LEU A 150 0.73 1.69 -14.80
C LEU A 150 0.70 1.22 -13.35
N ASP A 151 -0.27 1.67 -12.55
CA ASP A 151 -0.39 1.29 -11.16
C ASP A 151 -0.69 -0.21 -11.00
N LEU A 152 -1.58 -0.76 -11.84
CA LEU A 152 -1.81 -2.20 -11.91
C LEU A 152 -0.55 -2.98 -12.31
N TYR A 153 0.24 -2.46 -13.25
CA TYR A 153 1.51 -3.06 -13.66
C TYR A 153 2.53 -3.03 -12.51
N TYR A 154 2.70 -1.91 -11.83
CA TYR A 154 3.61 -1.79 -10.70
C TYR A 154 3.14 -2.58 -9.48
N ASN A 155 1.84 -2.73 -9.28
CA ASN A 155 1.27 -3.63 -8.27
C ASN A 155 1.66 -5.09 -8.54
N ALA A 156 1.55 -5.56 -9.79
CA ALA A 156 1.95 -6.92 -10.14
C ALA A 156 3.47 -7.14 -9.98
N LEU A 157 4.29 -6.20 -10.45
CA LEU A 157 5.74 -6.28 -10.30
C LEU A 157 6.20 -6.23 -8.85
N GLY A 158 5.63 -5.32 -8.07
CA GLY A 158 5.94 -5.18 -6.64
C GLY A 158 5.55 -6.42 -5.86
N GLY A 159 4.34 -6.94 -6.08
CA GLY A 159 3.85 -8.16 -5.46
C GLY A 159 4.75 -9.36 -5.75
N PHE A 160 5.15 -9.52 -7.02
CA PHE A 160 6.10 -10.56 -7.40
C PHE A 160 7.47 -10.38 -6.72
N ALA A 161 8.03 -9.17 -6.77
CA ALA A 161 9.35 -8.89 -6.19
C ALA A 161 9.36 -9.15 -4.67
N GLY A 162 8.34 -8.68 -3.95
CA GLY A 162 8.21 -8.90 -2.51
C GLY A 162 8.09 -10.37 -2.14
N ALA A 163 7.20 -11.12 -2.81
CA ALA A 163 7.01 -12.54 -2.59
C ALA A 163 8.28 -13.35 -2.93
N TRP A 164 8.94 -13.01 -4.03
CA TRP A 164 10.19 -13.63 -4.46
C TRP A 164 11.32 -13.41 -3.44
N LEU A 165 11.54 -12.18 -2.99
CA LEU A 165 12.55 -11.84 -2.01
C LEU A 165 12.31 -12.54 -0.67
N TRP A 166 11.05 -12.60 -0.23
CA TRP A 166 10.69 -13.26 1.02
C TRP A 166 10.94 -14.77 1.02
N THR A 167 10.67 -15.43 -0.10
CA THR A 167 10.78 -16.89 -0.25
C THR A 167 12.17 -17.36 -0.63
N ARG A 168 13.17 -16.46 -0.78
CA ARG A 168 14.55 -16.87 -1.05
C ARG A 168 15.11 -17.72 0.10
N PRO A 169 15.86 -18.81 -0.23
CA PRO A 169 16.62 -19.53 0.77
C PRO A 169 17.54 -18.54 1.52
N ARG A 170 17.61 -18.68 2.83
CA ARG A 170 18.61 -17.95 3.62
C ARG A 170 19.89 -18.74 3.55
N THR A 171 20.89 -18.20 2.89
CA THR A 171 22.28 -18.69 2.92
C THR A 171 22.90 -18.34 4.26
#